data_7bf33deb62e5a095239931711097e974
#
_entry.id   7bf33deb62e5a095239931711097e974
#
_cell.length_a   1.000
_cell.length_b   1.000
_cell.length_c   1.000
_cell.angle_alpha   90.00
_cell.angle_beta   90.00
_cell.angle_gamma   90.00
#
_symmetry.space_group_name_H-M   'P 1'
#
loop_
_entity.id
_entity.type
_entity.pdbx_description
1 polymer ?
#
loop_
_entity_poly.entity_id
_entity_poly.type
_entity_poly.pdbx_seq_one_letter_code
_entity_poly.pdbx_strand_id
1 'polypeptide(L)'
;MNSTKTKKERVGRMVQMHSNDRNEIKEIRAGDIAACIGLKDVTTGDTLCDFGDQVVLERMDFPEPVISVAVEPKTKSDQEKMGVALGKLAQEDPSFRVHTDEESAQTIISGMGELHLDVLVDRMRREFDVEANIGKPQVSYRETIRESVDIEGKFVRQSGGKGQYGHVWLKLEPLGLDDEYEFVDKIVGGVVPKEYIPAVDKGIQEQMKNGVIAGYPLLALRATLYDGSFHDVDSSEMAFKIAGSMALKAVSYTHLTLPTILLV
;
A
#
# COMPACT_ATOMS: atom_id res chain seq x y z
N MET A 1 -2.56 35.01 11.58
CA MET A 1 -1.72 34.15 10.74
C MET A 1 -1.56 32.80 11.41
N ASN A 2 -1.63 31.70 10.68
CA ASN A 2 -1.23 30.40 11.19
C ASN A 2 0.32 30.32 11.09
N SER A 3 1.01 30.46 12.21
CA SER A 3 2.48 30.49 12.25
C SER A 3 3.07 29.09 12.08
N THR A 4 2.36 28.03 12.45
CA THR A 4 2.81 26.65 12.28
C THR A 4 2.92 26.25 10.80
N LYS A 5 1.96 26.71 9.98
CA LYS A 5 1.89 26.43 8.54
C LYS A 5 2.31 27.57 7.63
N THR A 6 2.67 28.72 8.23
CA THR A 6 3.04 29.97 7.53
C THR A 6 1.95 30.45 6.55
N LYS A 7 0.68 30.24 6.89
CA LYS A 7 -0.47 30.58 6.06
C LYS A 7 -1.31 31.70 6.68
N LYS A 8 -1.88 32.55 5.82
CA LYS A 8 -2.81 33.59 6.26
C LYS A 8 -4.20 32.99 6.44
N GLU A 9 -4.75 33.13 7.64
CA GLU A 9 -6.11 32.72 7.94
C GLU A 9 -7.01 33.95 8.17
N ARG A 10 -8.29 33.81 7.82
CA ARG A 10 -9.29 34.80 8.08
C ARG A 10 -10.30 34.29 9.11
N VAL A 11 -10.31 34.87 10.27
CA VAL A 11 -11.34 34.62 11.30
C VAL A 11 -12.63 35.32 10.86
N GLY A 12 -13.69 34.54 10.62
CA GLY A 12 -14.99 35.10 10.24
C GLY A 12 -15.75 35.65 11.43
N ARG A 13 -16.09 34.80 12.38
CA ARG A 13 -16.78 35.15 13.63
C ARG A 13 -16.12 34.41 14.80
N MET A 14 -16.20 35.02 15.95
CA MET A 14 -15.79 34.40 17.21
C MET A 14 -17.02 34.23 18.10
N VAL A 15 -17.16 33.05 18.67
CA VAL A 15 -18.28 32.75 19.58
C VAL A 15 -17.77 32.12 20.87
N GLN A 16 -18.36 32.49 21.95
CA GLN A 16 -18.20 31.82 23.24
C GLN A 16 -19.30 30.76 23.35
N MET A 17 -18.91 29.55 23.60
CA MET A 17 -19.80 28.40 23.74
C MET A 17 -20.24 28.28 25.20
N HIS A 18 -21.53 28.18 25.43
CA HIS A 18 -22.11 27.82 26.71
C HIS A 18 -23.12 26.72 26.52
N SER A 19 -22.73 25.50 26.80
CA SER A 19 -23.48 24.28 26.36
C SER A 19 -23.75 24.34 24.85
N ASN A 20 -25.00 24.34 24.41
CA ASN A 20 -25.40 24.46 23.00
C ASN A 20 -25.60 25.92 22.53
N ASP A 21 -25.53 26.89 23.45
CA ASP A 21 -25.71 28.28 23.11
C ASP A 21 -24.42 28.91 22.58
N ARG A 22 -24.56 29.73 21.54
CA ARG A 22 -23.46 30.39 20.83
C ARG A 22 -23.59 31.91 21.02
N ASN A 23 -22.81 32.48 21.93
CA ASN A 23 -22.77 33.90 22.14
C ASN A 23 -21.68 34.54 21.30
N GLU A 24 -22.04 35.44 20.38
CA GLU A 24 -21.07 36.14 19.54
C GLU A 24 -20.27 37.15 20.38
N ILE A 25 -18.93 37.08 20.25
CA ILE A 25 -18.00 37.94 20.95
C ILE A 25 -17.12 38.69 19.95
N LYS A 26 -16.72 39.90 20.31
CA LYS A 26 -15.88 40.76 19.45
C LYS A 26 -14.40 40.65 19.74
N GLU A 27 -14.05 40.31 20.98
CA GLU A 27 -12.65 40.15 21.42
C GLU A 27 -12.50 38.92 22.32
N ILE A 28 -11.29 38.38 22.35
CA ILE A 28 -10.86 37.31 23.25
C ILE A 28 -9.65 37.82 24.01
N ARG A 29 -9.60 37.61 25.31
CA ARG A 29 -8.47 37.97 26.15
C ARG A 29 -7.59 36.79 26.49
N ALA A 30 -6.37 37.08 26.96
CA ALA A 30 -5.46 36.01 27.40
C ALA A 30 -6.09 35.18 28.52
N GLY A 31 -6.11 33.88 28.35
CA GLY A 31 -6.77 32.91 29.23
C GLY A 31 -8.19 32.52 28.82
N ASP A 32 -8.81 33.23 27.87
CA ASP A 32 -10.14 32.89 27.38
C ASP A 32 -10.11 31.75 26.35
N ILE A 33 -11.24 31.04 26.24
CA ILE A 33 -11.49 29.99 25.24
C ILE A 33 -12.67 30.43 24.37
N ALA A 34 -12.47 30.43 23.05
CA ALA A 34 -13.53 30.75 22.11
C ALA A 34 -13.46 29.91 20.85
N ALA A 35 -14.57 29.71 20.17
CA ALA A 35 -14.65 29.04 18.87
C ALA A 35 -14.53 30.09 17.76
N CYS A 36 -13.56 29.92 16.88
CA CYS A 36 -13.35 30.76 15.71
C CYS A 36 -13.97 30.07 14.47
N ILE A 37 -14.94 30.73 13.85
CA ILE A 37 -15.67 30.20 12.68
C ILE A 37 -15.04 30.78 11.40
N GLY A 38 -14.85 29.91 10.39
CA GLY A 38 -14.38 30.31 9.06
C GLY A 38 -12.90 30.09 8.81
N LEU A 39 -12.20 29.43 9.73
CA LEU A 39 -10.84 28.95 9.51
C LEU A 39 -10.86 27.79 8.52
N LYS A 40 -9.92 27.75 7.57
CA LYS A 40 -9.89 26.74 6.48
C LYS A 40 -8.79 25.72 6.64
N ASP A 41 -7.58 26.17 6.94
CA ASP A 41 -6.37 25.36 6.95
C ASP A 41 -5.78 25.19 8.37
N VAL A 42 -6.60 25.28 9.40
CA VAL A 42 -6.18 25.12 10.79
C VAL A 42 -6.49 23.72 11.29
N THR A 43 -5.50 23.08 11.91
CA THR A 43 -5.61 21.77 12.54
C THR A 43 -5.30 21.88 14.03
N THR A 44 -5.68 20.86 14.79
CA THR A 44 -5.39 20.76 16.22
C THR A 44 -3.88 20.88 16.49
N GLY A 45 -3.50 21.77 17.41
CA GLY A 45 -2.10 22.06 17.71
C GLY A 45 -1.45 23.19 16.90
N ASP A 46 -2.16 23.77 15.91
CA ASP A 46 -1.66 24.94 15.19
C ASP A 46 -1.70 26.20 16.03
N THR A 47 -0.65 27.03 15.93
CA THR A 47 -0.59 28.33 16.59
C THR A 47 -1.05 29.44 15.66
N LEU A 48 -2.01 30.23 16.12
CA LEU A 48 -2.48 31.44 15.43
C LEU A 48 -1.90 32.69 16.15
N CYS A 49 -1.30 33.58 15.37
CA CYS A 49 -0.66 34.79 15.89
C CYS A 49 -0.94 36.03 15.03
N ASP A 50 -0.53 37.18 15.48
CA ASP A 50 -0.50 38.39 14.66
C ASP A 50 0.60 38.32 13.61
N PHE A 51 0.48 39.13 12.59
CA PHE A 51 1.46 39.24 11.51
C PHE A 51 2.80 39.81 11.97
N GLY A 52 2.76 40.75 12.93
CA GLY A 52 3.94 41.45 13.43
C GLY A 52 4.76 40.63 14.43
N ASP A 53 4.10 39.75 15.17
CA ASP A 53 4.73 38.95 16.24
C ASP A 53 4.45 37.45 15.99
N GLN A 54 5.26 36.87 15.13
CA GLN A 54 5.13 35.44 14.78
C GLN A 54 5.80 34.55 15.82
N VAL A 55 4.98 33.85 16.59
CA VAL A 55 5.41 32.85 17.59
C VAL A 55 4.80 31.50 17.26
N VAL A 56 5.55 30.43 17.47
CA VAL A 56 5.04 29.06 17.44
C VAL A 56 5.14 28.53 18.85
N LEU A 57 4.02 28.18 19.44
CA LEU A 57 3.95 27.55 20.76
C LEU A 57 4.36 26.08 20.66
N GLU A 58 4.64 25.47 21.81
CA GLU A 58 4.99 24.07 21.92
C GLU A 58 3.96 23.17 21.25
N ARG A 59 4.42 22.21 20.46
CA ARG A 59 3.54 21.24 19.77
C ARG A 59 3.13 20.14 20.73
N MET A 60 1.90 19.68 20.58
CA MET A 60 1.43 18.48 21.24
C MET A 60 1.92 17.25 20.46
N ASP A 61 2.57 16.32 21.16
CA ASP A 61 2.93 15.02 20.63
C ASP A 61 1.75 14.06 20.82
N PHE A 62 1.20 13.58 19.72
CA PHE A 62 0.11 12.60 19.74
C PHE A 62 0.70 11.20 19.62
N PRO A 63 0.28 10.25 20.47
CA PRO A 63 0.75 8.88 20.37
C PRO A 63 0.27 8.22 19.06
N GLU A 64 1.06 7.28 18.58
CA GLU A 64 0.69 6.48 17.41
C GLU A 64 -0.53 5.61 17.69
N PRO A 65 -1.43 5.44 16.71
CA PRO A 65 -2.57 4.55 16.83
C PRO A 65 -2.15 3.11 17.12
N VAL A 66 -2.92 2.40 17.96
CA VAL A 66 -2.59 1.04 18.39
C VAL A 66 -3.47 -0.06 17.81
N ILE A 67 -4.62 0.29 17.26
CA ILE A 67 -5.52 -0.66 16.60
C ILE A 67 -6.00 -0.14 15.26
N SER A 68 -6.31 -1.06 14.37
CA SER A 68 -6.81 -0.76 13.02
C SER A 68 -7.99 -1.63 12.66
N VAL A 69 -8.96 -1.05 11.96
CA VAL A 69 -10.12 -1.76 11.40
C VAL A 69 -10.33 -1.35 9.95
N ALA A 70 -10.84 -2.27 9.15
CA ALA A 70 -11.25 -1.98 7.79
C ALA A 70 -12.67 -1.42 7.77
N VAL A 71 -12.90 -0.40 6.96
CA VAL A 71 -14.20 0.23 6.78
C VAL A 71 -14.60 0.15 5.31
N GLU A 72 -15.73 -0.48 5.06
CA GLU A 72 -16.26 -0.67 3.71
C GLU A 72 -17.62 0.02 3.58
N PRO A 73 -17.80 0.91 2.59
CA PRO A 73 -19.08 1.56 2.36
C PRO A 73 -20.13 0.54 1.89
N LYS A 74 -21.37 0.65 2.34
CA LYS A 74 -22.44 -0.26 1.91
C LYS A 74 -22.88 -0.01 0.47
N THR A 75 -22.81 1.23 0.00
CA THR A 75 -23.20 1.62 -1.36
C THR A 75 -22.11 2.47 -2.03
N LYS A 76 -22.18 2.59 -3.37
CA LYS A 76 -21.27 3.48 -4.12
C LYS A 76 -21.43 4.96 -3.73
N SER A 77 -22.65 5.37 -3.39
CA SER A 77 -22.91 6.73 -2.89
C SER A 77 -22.22 6.99 -1.55
N ASP A 78 -22.17 5.97 -0.68
CA ASP A 78 -21.51 6.09 0.61
C ASP A 78 -19.99 6.16 0.48
N GLN A 79 -19.40 5.65 -0.60
CA GLN A 79 -17.96 5.70 -0.81
C GLN A 79 -17.41 7.14 -0.93
N GLU A 80 -18.11 7.99 -1.71
CA GLU A 80 -17.72 9.40 -1.85
C GLU A 80 -17.92 10.17 -0.54
N LYS A 81 -19.07 9.97 0.10
CA LYS A 81 -19.37 10.58 1.40
C LYS A 81 -18.39 10.13 2.48
N MET A 82 -18.01 8.85 2.49
CA MET A 82 -17.06 8.27 3.43
C MET A 82 -15.68 8.94 3.32
N GLY A 83 -15.16 9.14 2.11
CA GLY A 83 -13.90 9.83 1.90
C GLY A 83 -13.90 11.25 2.47
N VAL A 84 -14.99 12.00 2.26
CA VAL A 84 -15.16 13.35 2.83
C VAL A 84 -15.27 13.31 4.36
N ALA A 85 -16.05 12.38 4.90
CA ALA A 85 -16.26 12.22 6.34
C ALA A 85 -14.95 11.87 7.05
N LEU A 86 -14.23 10.85 6.57
CA LEU A 86 -12.95 10.42 7.12
C LEU A 86 -11.89 11.52 7.05
N GLY A 87 -11.83 12.27 5.94
CA GLY A 87 -10.92 13.41 5.81
C GLY A 87 -11.19 14.52 6.84
N LYS A 88 -12.46 14.81 7.14
CA LYS A 88 -12.82 15.80 8.17
C LYS A 88 -12.50 15.29 9.59
N LEU A 89 -12.84 14.04 9.88
CA LEU A 89 -12.55 13.44 11.18
C LEU A 89 -11.04 13.39 11.47
N ALA A 90 -10.22 13.07 10.45
CA ALA A 90 -8.76 13.06 10.57
C ALA A 90 -8.16 14.47 10.75
N GLN A 91 -8.84 15.52 10.26
CA GLN A 91 -8.44 16.91 10.54
C GLN A 91 -8.75 17.34 11.98
N GLU A 92 -9.81 16.81 12.57
CA GLU A 92 -10.22 17.12 13.95
C GLU A 92 -9.37 16.37 14.98
N ASP A 93 -9.02 15.12 14.69
CA ASP A 93 -8.32 14.22 15.61
C ASP A 93 -6.97 13.75 15.04
N PRO A 94 -5.86 14.27 15.53
CA PRO A 94 -4.52 13.88 15.08
C PRO A 94 -4.11 12.45 15.45
N SER A 95 -4.78 11.81 16.41
CA SER A 95 -4.56 10.41 16.78
C SER A 95 -5.33 9.41 15.91
N PHE A 96 -6.18 9.92 15.02
CA PHE A 96 -6.92 9.14 14.04
C PHE A 96 -6.22 9.17 12.68
N ARG A 97 -5.93 8.00 12.11
CA ARG A 97 -5.31 7.88 10.80
C ARG A 97 -6.18 7.09 9.84
N VAL A 98 -6.12 7.49 8.58
CA VAL A 98 -6.84 6.84 7.49
C VAL A 98 -5.86 6.57 6.37
N HIS A 99 -5.82 5.34 5.88
CA HIS A 99 -5.09 4.98 4.68
C HIS A 99 -5.86 3.93 3.87
N THR A 100 -5.58 3.87 2.59
CA THR A 100 -6.11 2.81 1.73
C THR A 100 -4.98 1.81 1.50
N ASP A 101 -5.22 0.55 1.82
CA ASP A 101 -4.31 -0.51 1.50
C ASP A 101 -4.36 -0.79 -0.01
N GLU A 102 -3.21 -0.69 -0.67
CA GLU A 102 -3.11 -0.79 -2.13
C GLU A 102 -3.41 -2.21 -2.65
N GLU A 103 -3.21 -3.22 -1.82
CA GLU A 103 -3.38 -4.61 -2.23
C GLU A 103 -4.80 -5.12 -2.05
N SER A 104 -5.37 -4.90 -0.87
CA SER A 104 -6.75 -5.28 -0.58
C SER A 104 -7.77 -4.25 -1.08
N ALA A 105 -7.31 -3.04 -1.47
CA ALA A 105 -8.12 -1.88 -1.78
C ALA A 105 -9.09 -1.47 -0.65
N GLN A 106 -8.84 -1.95 0.57
CA GLN A 106 -9.64 -1.60 1.74
C GLN A 106 -9.24 -0.24 2.31
N THR A 107 -10.22 0.52 2.77
CA THR A 107 -9.96 1.71 3.58
C THR A 107 -9.77 1.27 5.02
N ILE A 108 -8.59 1.53 5.57
CA ILE A 108 -8.22 1.19 6.94
C ILE A 108 -8.21 2.45 7.77
N ILE A 109 -8.88 2.40 8.92
CA ILE A 109 -8.87 3.44 9.93
C ILE A 109 -8.14 2.93 11.17
N SER A 110 -7.28 3.77 11.72
CA SER A 110 -6.46 3.44 12.89
C SER A 110 -6.70 4.45 14.01
N GLY A 111 -6.75 3.98 15.24
CA GLY A 111 -7.05 4.80 16.41
C GLY A 111 -6.47 4.24 17.71
N MET A 112 -6.71 4.95 18.80
CA MET A 112 -6.13 4.67 20.12
C MET A 112 -6.79 3.50 20.86
N GLY A 113 -7.93 3.01 20.36
CA GLY A 113 -8.64 1.91 20.97
C GLY A 113 -9.98 1.64 20.29
N GLU A 114 -10.60 0.51 20.62
CA GLU A 114 -11.86 0.07 20.03
C GLU A 114 -12.98 1.12 20.22
N LEU A 115 -13.15 1.61 21.44
CA LEU A 115 -14.14 2.66 21.73
C LEU A 115 -13.89 3.94 20.92
N HIS A 116 -12.63 4.31 20.71
CA HIS A 116 -12.30 5.47 19.89
C HIS A 116 -12.79 5.30 18.45
N LEU A 117 -12.50 4.16 17.84
CA LEU A 117 -12.95 3.87 16.48
C LEU A 117 -14.47 3.74 16.38
N ASP A 118 -15.12 3.14 17.37
CA ASP A 118 -16.59 3.03 17.44
C ASP A 118 -17.26 4.41 17.46
N VAL A 119 -16.74 5.35 18.27
CA VAL A 119 -17.25 6.71 18.31
C VAL A 119 -17.09 7.42 16.96
N LEU A 120 -15.95 7.25 16.30
CA LEU A 120 -15.73 7.86 14.98
C LEU A 120 -16.65 7.29 13.91
N VAL A 121 -16.90 5.99 13.94
CA VAL A 121 -17.86 5.34 13.03
C VAL A 121 -19.29 5.78 13.32
N ASP A 122 -19.68 5.92 14.58
CA ASP A 122 -20.99 6.44 14.95
C ASP A 122 -21.15 7.91 14.51
N ARG A 123 -20.10 8.73 14.62
CA ARG A 123 -20.06 10.08 14.07
C ARG A 123 -20.21 10.10 12.54
N MET A 124 -19.52 9.20 11.82
CA MET A 124 -19.70 9.09 10.36
C MET A 124 -21.18 8.85 10.01
N ARG A 125 -21.85 7.98 10.76
CA ARG A 125 -23.24 7.66 10.53
C ARG A 125 -24.16 8.85 10.86
N ARG A 126 -23.96 9.50 12.00
CA ARG A 126 -24.87 10.56 12.49
C ARG A 126 -24.65 11.91 11.83
N GLU A 127 -23.38 12.29 11.61
CA GLU A 127 -23.05 13.62 11.12
C GLU A 127 -22.95 13.70 9.58
N PHE A 128 -22.57 12.58 8.94
CA PHE A 128 -22.30 12.54 7.50
C PHE A 128 -23.27 11.64 6.72
N ASP A 129 -24.18 10.95 7.41
CA ASP A 129 -25.13 10.02 6.80
C ASP A 129 -24.43 8.97 5.91
N VAL A 130 -23.37 8.34 6.48
CA VAL A 130 -22.57 7.29 5.84
C VAL A 130 -22.80 5.97 6.54
N GLU A 131 -23.28 4.96 5.80
CA GLU A 131 -23.37 3.61 6.28
C GLU A 131 -22.16 2.78 5.81
N ALA A 132 -21.45 2.19 6.77
CA ALA A 132 -20.28 1.36 6.51
C ALA A 132 -20.31 0.06 7.31
N ASN A 133 -19.72 -0.98 6.74
CA ASN A 133 -19.40 -2.23 7.43
C ASN A 133 -18.02 -2.10 8.03
N ILE A 134 -17.86 -2.58 9.27
CA ILE A 134 -16.59 -2.60 9.96
C ILE A 134 -16.12 -4.05 10.05
N GLY A 135 -14.87 -4.28 9.73
CA GLY A 135 -14.27 -5.60 9.77
C GLY A 135 -12.80 -5.55 10.16
N LYS A 136 -12.21 -6.73 10.31
CA LYS A 136 -10.75 -6.83 10.46
C LYS A 136 -10.10 -6.55 9.11
N PRO A 137 -8.94 -5.86 9.07
CA PRO A 137 -8.17 -5.71 7.85
C PRO A 137 -7.83 -7.08 7.25
N GLN A 138 -7.83 -7.16 5.93
CA GLN A 138 -7.38 -8.36 5.25
C GLN A 138 -5.87 -8.51 5.42
N VAL A 139 -5.43 -9.75 5.59
CA VAL A 139 -3.99 -10.06 5.67
C VAL A 139 -3.46 -10.22 4.25
N SER A 140 -2.48 -9.41 3.89
CA SER A 140 -1.76 -9.54 2.63
C SER A 140 -0.73 -10.66 2.73
N TYR A 141 -1.07 -11.81 2.17
CA TYR A 141 -0.15 -12.94 2.11
C TYR A 141 0.89 -12.76 1.00
N ARG A 142 2.09 -13.27 1.26
CA ARG A 142 3.18 -13.33 0.29
C ARG A 142 3.72 -14.75 0.22
N GLU A 143 4.24 -15.11 -0.94
CA GLU A 143 4.96 -16.35 -1.12
C GLU A 143 6.47 -16.11 -1.07
N THR A 144 7.24 -17.06 -0.58
CA THR A 144 8.71 -17.06 -0.68
C THR A 144 9.23 -18.49 -0.78
N ILE A 145 10.44 -18.66 -1.29
CA ILE A 145 11.16 -19.94 -1.28
C ILE A 145 12.06 -20.01 -0.04
N ARG A 146 12.29 -21.21 0.49
CA ARG A 146 13.15 -21.41 1.66
C ARG A 146 14.54 -21.94 1.33
N GLU A 147 14.65 -22.64 0.25
CA GLU A 147 15.88 -23.31 -0.17
C GLU A 147 16.22 -22.97 -1.62
N SER A 148 17.50 -23.05 -1.94
CA SER A 148 17.95 -22.87 -3.31
C SER A 148 17.54 -24.08 -4.15
N VAL A 149 17.06 -23.83 -5.36
CA VAL A 149 16.64 -24.88 -6.29
C VAL A 149 17.15 -24.61 -7.70
N ASP A 150 17.65 -25.65 -8.36
CA ASP A 150 17.95 -25.64 -9.79
C ASP A 150 16.77 -26.21 -10.56
N ILE A 151 16.27 -25.45 -11.54
CA ILE A 151 15.03 -25.79 -12.21
C ILE A 151 15.10 -25.55 -13.69
N GLU A 152 14.52 -26.50 -14.44
CA GLU A 152 14.39 -26.41 -15.88
C GLU A 152 13.05 -25.78 -16.26
N GLY A 153 13.09 -24.78 -17.16
CA GLY A 153 11.93 -24.21 -17.82
C GLY A 153 11.99 -24.51 -19.32
N LYS A 154 11.12 -25.40 -19.81
CA LYS A 154 11.10 -25.77 -21.21
C LYS A 154 9.73 -25.58 -21.82
N PHE A 155 9.65 -24.68 -22.78
CA PHE A 155 8.45 -24.44 -23.55
C PHE A 155 8.65 -24.89 -25.00
N VAL A 156 7.89 -25.89 -25.41
CA VAL A 156 7.88 -26.41 -26.78
C VAL A 156 6.45 -26.51 -27.27
N ARG A 157 6.15 -25.82 -28.35
CA ARG A 157 4.83 -25.89 -28.99
C ARG A 157 5.01 -26.02 -30.51
N GLN A 158 4.48 -27.08 -31.09
CA GLN A 158 4.37 -27.23 -32.55
C GLN A 158 2.89 -27.26 -32.94
N SER A 159 2.48 -26.34 -33.79
CA SER A 159 1.13 -26.32 -34.35
C SER A 159 1.24 -25.95 -35.83
N GLY A 160 1.44 -26.97 -36.70
CA GLY A 160 1.31 -26.84 -38.13
C GLY A 160 1.98 -25.62 -38.79
N GLY A 161 3.30 -25.51 -38.75
CA GLY A 161 4.06 -24.37 -39.27
C GLY A 161 5.29 -24.06 -38.42
N LYS A 162 5.60 -22.76 -38.23
CA LYS A 162 6.71 -22.30 -37.37
C LYS A 162 6.42 -22.69 -35.93
N GLY A 163 7.31 -23.47 -35.29
CA GLY A 163 7.21 -23.88 -33.91
C GLY A 163 7.50 -22.74 -32.92
N GLN A 164 7.36 -23.01 -31.65
CA GLN A 164 7.81 -22.15 -30.56
C GLN A 164 8.71 -22.93 -29.62
N TYR A 165 9.91 -22.45 -29.38
CA TYR A 165 10.90 -23.10 -28.54
C TYR A 165 11.59 -22.11 -27.61
N GLY A 166 11.57 -22.40 -26.32
CA GLY A 166 12.32 -21.69 -25.29
C GLY A 166 12.74 -22.67 -24.19
N HIS A 167 14.02 -22.68 -23.83
CA HIS A 167 14.56 -23.59 -22.84
C HIS A 167 15.60 -22.88 -22.00
N VAL A 168 15.41 -22.88 -20.67
CA VAL A 168 16.25 -22.19 -19.69
C VAL A 168 16.49 -23.07 -18.47
N TRP A 169 17.68 -22.94 -17.89
CA TRP A 169 18.00 -23.45 -16.56
C TRP A 169 18.20 -22.26 -15.62
N LEU A 170 17.44 -22.28 -14.54
CA LEU A 170 17.46 -21.24 -13.53
C LEU A 170 17.87 -21.82 -12.19
N LYS A 171 18.78 -21.13 -11.51
CA LYS A 171 18.99 -21.32 -10.08
C LYS A 171 18.21 -20.25 -9.36
N LEU A 172 17.29 -20.65 -8.50
CA LEU A 172 16.47 -19.76 -7.68
C LEU A 172 16.93 -19.84 -6.24
N GLU A 173 17.22 -18.72 -5.64
CA GLU A 173 17.77 -18.61 -4.29
C GLU A 173 16.92 -17.65 -3.46
N PRO A 174 16.57 -17.99 -2.19
CA PRO A 174 15.89 -17.07 -1.31
C PRO A 174 16.82 -15.93 -0.94
N LEU A 175 16.25 -14.71 -0.86
CA LEU A 175 16.90 -13.53 -0.31
C LEU A 175 16.32 -13.20 1.07
N GLY A 176 16.84 -12.19 1.75
CA GLY A 176 16.23 -11.64 2.96
C GLY A 176 14.85 -11.04 2.65
N LEU A 177 13.93 -11.10 3.60
CA LEU A 177 12.54 -10.64 3.37
C LEU A 177 12.43 -9.17 2.94
N ASP A 178 13.43 -8.37 3.32
CA ASP A 178 13.52 -6.94 2.97
C ASP A 178 14.28 -6.69 1.66
N ASP A 179 14.82 -7.75 1.04
CA ASP A 179 15.57 -7.62 -0.21
C ASP A 179 14.62 -7.64 -1.41
N GLU A 180 14.97 -6.86 -2.43
CA GLU A 180 14.25 -6.83 -3.70
C GLU A 180 14.62 -8.03 -4.57
N TYR A 181 13.82 -8.26 -5.62
CA TYR A 181 14.10 -9.25 -6.65
C TYR A 181 15.41 -8.92 -7.38
N GLU A 182 16.26 -9.95 -7.57
CA GLU A 182 17.53 -9.84 -8.30
C GLU A 182 17.59 -10.86 -9.44
N PHE A 183 17.87 -10.38 -10.65
CA PHE A 183 18.14 -11.25 -11.80
C PHE A 183 19.63 -11.24 -12.15
N VAL A 184 20.23 -12.42 -12.24
CA VAL A 184 21.67 -12.60 -12.55
C VAL A 184 21.81 -13.40 -13.82
N ASP A 185 22.51 -12.81 -14.81
CA ASP A 185 22.90 -13.50 -16.04
C ASP A 185 24.29 -14.14 -15.88
N LYS A 186 24.34 -15.47 -15.98
CA LYS A 186 25.58 -16.28 -16.00
C LYS A 186 25.70 -17.14 -17.25
N ILE A 187 25.06 -16.78 -18.35
CA ILE A 187 25.15 -17.53 -19.61
C ILE A 187 26.56 -17.45 -20.15
N VAL A 188 27.12 -18.61 -20.46
CA VAL A 188 28.42 -18.78 -21.09
C VAL A 188 28.26 -19.45 -22.45
N GLY A 189 29.07 -19.05 -23.45
CA GLY A 189 29.07 -19.69 -24.76
C GLY A 189 27.89 -19.42 -25.67
N GLY A 190 26.98 -18.48 -25.28
CA GLY A 190 25.87 -18.08 -26.13
C GLY A 190 24.77 -19.14 -26.31
N VAL A 191 24.63 -20.07 -25.37
CA VAL A 191 23.60 -21.11 -25.37
C VAL A 191 22.17 -20.53 -25.32
N VAL A 192 22.03 -19.32 -24.78
CA VAL A 192 20.85 -18.46 -24.91
C VAL A 192 21.28 -17.13 -25.53
N PRO A 193 20.74 -16.73 -26.68
CA PRO A 193 21.03 -15.44 -27.29
C PRO A 193 20.70 -14.27 -26.36
N LYS A 194 21.56 -13.25 -26.32
CA LYS A 194 21.43 -12.09 -25.43
C LYS A 194 20.10 -11.36 -25.57
N GLU A 195 19.50 -11.40 -26.75
CA GLU A 195 18.20 -10.77 -27.03
C GLU A 195 17.03 -11.42 -26.28
N TYR A 196 17.15 -12.71 -25.88
CA TYR A 196 16.10 -13.43 -25.16
C TYR A 196 16.24 -13.38 -23.62
N ILE A 197 17.40 -12.99 -23.10
CA ILE A 197 17.65 -12.91 -21.66
C ILE A 197 16.68 -11.96 -20.95
N PRO A 198 16.42 -10.72 -21.47
CA PRO A 198 15.43 -9.84 -20.85
C PRO A 198 14.00 -10.39 -20.88
N ALA A 199 13.69 -11.25 -21.87
CA ALA A 199 12.38 -11.88 -21.94
C ALA A 199 12.20 -12.94 -20.85
N VAL A 200 13.25 -13.70 -20.53
CA VAL A 200 13.25 -14.63 -19.39
C VAL A 200 12.99 -13.90 -18.06
N ASP A 201 13.74 -12.84 -17.81
CA ASP A 201 13.58 -12.00 -16.62
C ASP A 201 12.15 -11.45 -16.50
N LYS A 202 11.63 -10.89 -17.57
CA LYS A 202 10.24 -10.39 -17.61
C LYS A 202 9.20 -11.48 -17.34
N GLY A 203 9.45 -12.70 -17.83
CA GLY A 203 8.60 -13.85 -17.58
C GLY A 203 8.56 -14.27 -16.10
N ILE A 204 9.72 -14.20 -15.44
CA ILE A 204 9.86 -14.48 -14.01
C ILE A 204 9.11 -13.40 -13.21
N GLN A 205 9.36 -12.11 -13.47
CA GLN A 205 8.74 -11.00 -12.76
C GLN A 205 7.20 -10.99 -12.88
N GLU A 206 6.67 -11.28 -14.06
CA GLU A 206 5.22 -11.38 -14.24
C GLU A 206 4.63 -12.56 -13.46
N GLN A 207 5.36 -13.69 -13.41
CA GLN A 207 4.91 -14.84 -12.63
C GLN A 207 4.99 -14.59 -11.12
N MET A 208 6.02 -13.86 -10.65
CA MET A 208 6.13 -13.46 -9.24
C MET A 208 4.91 -12.68 -8.76
N LYS A 209 4.37 -11.80 -9.60
CA LYS A 209 3.15 -11.03 -9.27
C LYS A 209 1.91 -11.92 -9.12
N ASN A 210 1.84 -13.00 -9.88
CA ASN A 210 0.70 -13.92 -9.87
C ASN A 210 0.83 -15.03 -8.82
N GLY A 211 1.99 -15.13 -8.18
CA GLY A 211 2.29 -16.21 -7.26
C GLY A 211 2.49 -17.57 -7.94
N VAL A 212 2.74 -18.59 -7.16
CA VAL A 212 3.11 -19.92 -7.66
C VAL A 212 2.27 -21.03 -7.03
N ILE A 213 1.83 -20.87 -5.76
CA ILE A 213 1.00 -21.86 -5.06
C ILE A 213 -0.42 -21.36 -4.85
N ALA A 214 -0.55 -20.25 -4.12
CA ALA A 214 -1.82 -19.74 -3.63
C ALA A 214 -2.29 -18.47 -4.35
N GLY A 215 -1.48 -17.98 -5.30
CA GLY A 215 -1.79 -16.77 -6.07
C GLY A 215 -1.36 -15.48 -5.38
N TYR A 216 -0.53 -15.56 -4.34
CA TYR A 216 0.02 -14.37 -3.67
C TYR A 216 1.38 -13.99 -4.28
N PRO A 217 1.71 -12.69 -4.36
CA PRO A 217 2.98 -12.26 -4.91
C PRO A 217 4.18 -12.91 -4.23
N LEU A 218 5.15 -13.36 -5.01
CA LEU A 218 6.40 -13.94 -4.53
C LEU A 218 7.41 -12.82 -4.24
N LEU A 219 8.06 -12.85 -3.10
CA LEU A 219 9.05 -11.87 -2.67
C LEU A 219 10.43 -12.48 -2.49
N ALA A 220 11.44 -11.60 -2.42
CA ALA A 220 12.79 -11.92 -1.95
C ALA A 220 13.44 -13.09 -2.69
N LEU A 221 13.52 -12.98 -4.02
CA LEU A 221 14.03 -14.02 -4.90
C LEU A 221 15.22 -13.53 -5.73
N ARG A 222 16.30 -14.32 -5.75
CA ARG A 222 17.35 -14.19 -6.75
C ARG A 222 17.18 -15.28 -7.80
N ALA A 223 17.08 -14.87 -9.07
CA ALA A 223 17.02 -15.78 -10.21
C ALA A 223 18.30 -15.68 -11.02
N THR A 224 19.07 -16.75 -11.06
CA THR A 224 20.30 -16.85 -11.86
C THR A 224 20.05 -17.71 -13.08
N LEU A 225 20.11 -17.11 -14.27
CA LEU A 225 20.08 -17.83 -15.54
C LEU A 225 21.50 -18.27 -15.88
N TYR A 226 21.75 -19.59 -15.92
CA TYR A 226 23.11 -20.12 -16.13
C TYR A 226 23.25 -21.03 -17.31
N ASP A 227 22.14 -21.63 -17.81
CA ASP A 227 22.17 -22.52 -18.98
C ASP A 227 20.84 -22.48 -19.73
N GLY A 228 20.80 -23.06 -20.91
CA GLY A 228 19.62 -23.16 -21.75
C GLY A 228 19.93 -23.66 -23.14
N SER A 229 18.95 -23.64 -24.01
CA SER A 229 19.16 -23.91 -25.44
C SER A 229 18.14 -23.14 -26.28
N PHE A 230 18.51 -22.88 -27.53
CA PHE A 230 17.65 -22.21 -28.49
C PHE A 230 17.61 -22.98 -29.79
N HIS A 231 16.64 -22.66 -30.60
CA HIS A 231 16.47 -23.23 -31.95
C HIS A 231 16.37 -22.05 -32.93
N ASP A 232 17.22 -22.04 -33.96
CA ASP A 232 17.38 -20.92 -34.89
C ASP A 232 16.08 -20.46 -35.56
N VAL A 233 15.13 -21.34 -35.75
CA VAL A 233 13.86 -21.05 -36.46
C VAL A 233 12.70 -20.85 -35.50
N ASP A 234 12.64 -21.61 -34.40
CA ASP A 234 11.47 -21.72 -33.55
C ASP A 234 11.59 -20.90 -32.24
N SER A 235 12.77 -20.38 -31.95
CA SER A 235 12.96 -19.53 -30.76
C SER A 235 12.43 -18.11 -30.97
N SER A 236 11.85 -17.56 -29.90
CA SER A 236 11.31 -16.21 -29.86
C SER A 236 11.32 -15.64 -28.45
N GLU A 237 11.29 -14.33 -28.31
CA GLU A 237 11.15 -13.66 -27.00
C GLU A 237 9.96 -14.19 -26.20
N MET A 238 8.82 -14.42 -26.85
CA MET A 238 7.63 -14.95 -26.19
C MET A 238 7.84 -16.36 -25.66
N ALA A 239 8.56 -17.23 -26.42
CA ALA A 239 8.84 -18.57 -25.97
C ALA A 239 9.76 -18.60 -24.76
N PHE A 240 10.80 -17.74 -24.72
CA PHE A 240 11.69 -17.59 -23.57
C PHE A 240 11.01 -16.95 -22.36
N LYS A 241 10.13 -15.99 -22.58
CA LYS A 241 9.29 -15.42 -21.53
C LYS A 241 8.42 -16.48 -20.86
N ILE A 242 7.77 -17.33 -21.66
CA ILE A 242 6.96 -18.45 -21.14
C ILE A 242 7.85 -19.49 -20.44
N ALA A 243 9.03 -19.80 -20.98
CA ALA A 243 9.96 -20.74 -20.36
C ALA A 243 10.41 -20.26 -18.96
N GLY A 244 10.75 -18.97 -18.81
CA GLY A 244 11.05 -18.35 -17.52
C GLY A 244 9.88 -18.42 -16.51
N SER A 245 8.67 -18.12 -16.97
CA SER A 245 7.45 -18.25 -16.15
C SER A 245 7.19 -19.71 -15.75
N MET A 246 7.40 -20.68 -16.65
CA MET A 246 7.24 -22.10 -16.37
C MET A 246 8.27 -22.62 -15.37
N ALA A 247 9.53 -22.17 -15.47
CA ALA A 247 10.57 -22.51 -14.51
C ALA A 247 10.18 -22.06 -13.10
N LEU A 248 9.73 -20.81 -12.94
CA LEU A 248 9.28 -20.32 -11.64
C LEU A 248 8.06 -21.10 -11.12
N LYS A 249 7.09 -21.43 -11.97
CA LYS A 249 5.95 -22.28 -11.57
C LYS A 249 6.35 -23.66 -11.10
N ALA A 250 7.35 -24.26 -11.72
CA ALA A 250 7.79 -25.61 -11.37
C ALA A 250 8.41 -25.68 -9.96
N VAL A 251 8.83 -24.57 -9.37
CA VAL A 251 9.26 -24.48 -7.96
C VAL A 251 8.14 -24.86 -7.00
N SER A 252 6.87 -24.63 -7.37
CA SER A 252 5.71 -24.98 -6.53
C SER A 252 5.66 -26.46 -6.15
N TYR A 253 6.23 -27.32 -6.97
CA TYR A 253 6.23 -28.76 -6.73
C TYR A 253 7.34 -29.23 -5.78
N THR A 254 8.28 -28.35 -5.44
CA THR A 254 9.47 -28.76 -4.70
C THR A 254 9.60 -28.18 -3.31
N HIS A 255 9.34 -26.91 -3.04
CA HIS A 255 9.77 -26.32 -1.76
C HIS A 255 8.97 -25.08 -1.27
N LEU A 256 7.73 -24.86 -1.68
CA LEU A 256 7.02 -23.68 -1.20
C LEU A 256 6.25 -23.94 0.09
N THR A 257 6.56 -23.18 1.12
CA THR A 257 5.73 -23.04 2.30
C THR A 257 5.21 -21.62 2.36
N LEU A 258 3.93 -21.45 2.69
CA LEU A 258 3.36 -20.12 2.99
C LEU A 258 4.01 -19.60 4.28
N PRO A 259 4.72 -18.47 4.27
CA PRO A 259 5.15 -17.87 5.51
C PRO A 259 3.94 -17.35 6.25
N THR A 260 3.85 -17.73 7.49
CA THR A 260 2.83 -17.27 8.42
C THR A 260 3.10 -15.81 8.74
N ILE A 261 2.21 -14.93 8.31
CA ILE A 261 1.94 -13.60 8.86
C ILE A 261 3.12 -12.61 8.90
N LEU A 262 3.15 -11.66 7.99
CA LEU A 262 3.57 -10.31 8.30
C LEU A 262 2.33 -9.55 8.79
N LEU A 263 2.20 -9.41 10.10
CA LEU A 263 1.38 -8.39 10.72
C LEU A 263 2.08 -7.05 10.45
N VAL A 264 1.47 -6.22 9.62
CA VAL A 264 1.79 -4.80 9.52
C VAL A 264 0.89 -4.04 10.48
#